data_27f3f53ded90933d17bfc32e7c162521
#
_entry.id   27f3f53ded90933d17bfc32e7c162521
#
_cell.length_a   1.000
_cell.length_b   1.000
_cell.length_c   1.000
_cell.angle_alpha   90.00
_cell.angle_beta   90.00
_cell.angle_gamma   90.00
#
_symmetry.space_group_name_H-M   'P 1'
#
loop_
_entity.id
_entity.type
_entity.pdbx_description
1 polymer ?
#
loop_
_entity_poly.entity_id
_entity_poly.type
_entity_poly.pdbx_seq_one_letter_code
_entity_poly.pdbx_strand_id
1 'polypeptide(L)'
;MKIFAIGDIHGGSKALIQLLNKMEIKDADTLIFVGDYVDGWSESAQVIQFLIELSEKFSCIFIKGNHDVWCEDWLRDNEVNPIWYMHGGKETMESYDGFSADRKKTHLEFFESMPLYYIDNKNRLFLHAGFTSMHGVEKEVFKTCFYFDRTLWEMALTMDNRIEKDSELYPNRLKHYNEIYIGHTLTINFNVDM
;
A
#
# COMPACT_ATOMS: atom_id res chain seq x y z
N MET A 1 -10.43 4.37 -19.90
CA MET A 1 -9.33 4.01 -19.00
C MET A 1 -9.63 4.66 -17.64
N LYS A 2 -9.88 3.86 -16.63
CA LYS A 2 -10.05 4.29 -15.23
C LYS A 2 -8.81 3.88 -14.45
N ILE A 3 -8.57 4.54 -13.32
CA ILE A 3 -7.59 4.13 -12.32
C ILE A 3 -8.36 3.84 -11.04
N PHE A 4 -8.11 2.69 -10.46
CA PHE A 4 -8.69 2.28 -9.19
C PHE A 4 -7.57 2.22 -8.15
N ALA A 5 -7.71 2.93 -7.04
CA ALA A 5 -6.86 2.81 -5.87
C ALA A 5 -7.49 1.81 -4.88
N ILE A 6 -6.71 0.84 -4.44
CA ILE A 6 -7.15 -0.23 -3.53
C ILE A 6 -6.27 -0.18 -2.29
N GLY A 7 -6.91 -0.04 -1.13
CA GLY A 7 -6.24 0.04 0.17
C GLY A 7 -5.80 -1.31 0.72
N ASP A 8 -5.51 -1.32 2.00
CA ASP A 8 -5.00 -2.43 2.78
C ASP A 8 -5.88 -3.68 2.67
N ILE A 9 -5.27 -4.84 2.45
CA ILE A 9 -5.95 -6.13 2.22
C ILE A 9 -5.82 -7.06 3.42
N HIS A 10 -4.65 -7.05 4.06
CA HIS A 10 -4.35 -7.80 5.28
C HIS A 10 -4.74 -9.29 5.23
N GLY A 11 -4.36 -10.00 4.16
CA GLY A 11 -4.65 -11.42 4.00
C GLY A 11 -6.13 -11.75 3.74
N GLY A 12 -6.96 -10.74 3.47
CA GLY A 12 -8.40 -10.87 3.24
C GLY A 12 -8.77 -11.28 1.80
N SER A 13 -8.32 -12.45 1.35
CA SER A 13 -8.48 -12.94 -0.03
C SER A 13 -9.92 -12.90 -0.53
N LYS A 14 -10.87 -13.37 0.29
CA LYS A 14 -12.29 -13.39 -0.09
C LYS A 14 -12.86 -11.98 -0.27
N ALA A 15 -12.48 -11.04 0.60
CA ALA A 15 -12.90 -9.65 0.49
C ALA A 15 -12.34 -8.99 -0.76
N LEU A 16 -11.06 -9.24 -1.07
CA LEU A 16 -10.43 -8.77 -2.30
C LEU A 16 -11.15 -9.27 -3.55
N ILE A 17 -11.42 -10.58 -3.63
CA ILE A 17 -12.12 -11.17 -4.78
C ILE A 17 -13.53 -10.58 -4.91
N GLN A 18 -14.26 -10.41 -3.81
CA GLN A 18 -15.58 -9.79 -3.83
C GLN A 18 -15.54 -8.32 -4.31
N LEU A 19 -14.53 -7.56 -3.87
CA LEU A 19 -14.31 -6.19 -4.32
C LEU A 19 -14.08 -6.16 -5.83
N LEU A 20 -13.12 -6.93 -6.33
CA LEU A 20 -12.77 -6.96 -7.75
C LEU A 20 -13.95 -7.40 -8.63
N ASN A 21 -14.76 -8.36 -8.17
CA ASN A 21 -15.97 -8.78 -8.90
C ASN A 21 -17.06 -7.70 -8.96
N LYS A 22 -17.10 -6.78 -7.99
CA LYS A 22 -18.02 -5.62 -8.02
C LYS A 22 -17.50 -4.47 -8.87
N MET A 23 -16.18 -4.42 -9.06
CA MET A 23 -15.54 -3.42 -9.90
C MET A 23 -15.65 -3.89 -11.36
N GLU A 24 -16.37 -3.18 -12.20
CA GLU A 24 -16.43 -3.45 -13.64
C GLU A 24 -15.11 -3.08 -14.32
N ILE A 25 -14.05 -3.87 -14.04
CA ILE A 25 -12.68 -3.64 -14.54
C ILE A 25 -12.63 -4.00 -16.01
N LYS A 26 -12.01 -3.14 -16.83
CA LYS A 26 -11.75 -3.34 -18.25
C LYS A 26 -10.25 -3.47 -18.50
N ASP A 27 -9.87 -4.12 -19.60
CA ASP A 27 -8.46 -4.35 -19.97
C ASP A 27 -7.63 -3.07 -20.05
N ALA A 28 -8.26 -1.93 -20.35
CA ALA A 28 -7.58 -0.63 -20.41
C ALA A 28 -7.44 0.08 -19.05
N ASP A 29 -8.02 -0.48 -17.98
CA ASP A 29 -7.99 0.14 -16.66
C ASP A 29 -6.71 -0.24 -15.90
N THR A 30 -6.33 0.57 -14.91
CA THR A 30 -5.15 0.34 -14.07
C THR A 30 -5.58 0.18 -12.62
N LEU A 31 -5.06 -0.85 -11.97
CA LEU A 31 -5.25 -1.11 -10.55
C LEU A 31 -4.00 -0.69 -9.79
N ILE A 32 -4.14 0.21 -8.83
CA ILE A 32 -3.05 0.66 -7.96
C ILE A 32 -3.37 0.22 -6.54
N PHE A 33 -2.56 -0.69 -6.02
CA PHE A 33 -2.68 -1.18 -4.66
C PHE A 33 -1.70 -0.42 -3.78
N VAL A 34 -2.15 0.11 -2.65
CA VAL A 34 -1.32 1.00 -1.82
C VAL A 34 -0.67 0.32 -0.62
N GLY A 35 -0.50 -1.00 -0.67
CA GLY A 35 0.28 -1.76 0.33
C GLY A 35 -0.55 -2.55 1.33
N ASP A 36 0.15 -3.21 2.26
CA ASP A 36 -0.38 -4.06 3.32
C ASP A 36 -1.27 -5.19 2.79
N TYR A 37 -0.66 -6.07 1.99
CA TYR A 37 -1.33 -7.24 1.41
C TYR A 37 -1.48 -8.37 2.40
N VAL A 38 -0.55 -8.49 3.33
CA VAL A 38 -0.38 -9.59 4.28
C VAL A 38 -0.76 -9.20 5.70
N ASP A 39 -0.76 -10.18 6.59
CA ASP A 39 -1.03 -10.08 8.02
C ASP A 39 -2.53 -9.88 8.37
N GLY A 40 -2.88 -10.21 9.61
CA GLY A 40 -4.23 -10.05 10.14
C GLY A 40 -5.16 -11.22 9.82
N TRP A 41 -5.48 -11.48 8.55
CA TRP A 41 -6.31 -12.62 8.15
C TRP A 41 -5.43 -13.81 7.68
N SER A 42 -6.04 -15.00 7.60
CA SER A 42 -5.33 -16.27 7.41
C SER A 42 -4.89 -16.58 5.97
N GLU A 43 -5.16 -15.72 4.99
CA GLU A 43 -4.97 -16.05 3.57
C GLU A 43 -3.90 -15.16 2.90
N SER A 44 -2.87 -14.74 3.67
CA SER A 44 -1.80 -13.84 3.18
C SER A 44 -1.05 -14.41 1.96
N ALA A 45 -0.56 -15.64 2.04
CA ALA A 45 0.14 -16.28 0.93
C ALA A 45 -0.75 -16.44 -0.31
N GLN A 46 -2.03 -16.70 -0.12
CA GLN A 46 -3.02 -16.82 -1.18
C GLN A 46 -3.31 -15.46 -1.82
N VAL A 47 -3.33 -14.38 -1.04
CA VAL A 47 -3.46 -13.02 -1.58
C VAL A 47 -2.27 -12.70 -2.48
N ILE A 48 -1.03 -12.95 -2.04
CA ILE A 48 0.16 -12.69 -2.86
C ILE A 48 0.12 -13.49 -4.16
N GLN A 49 -0.18 -14.79 -4.09
CA GLN A 49 -0.31 -15.63 -5.28
C GLN A 49 -1.36 -15.07 -6.25
N PHE A 50 -2.53 -14.68 -5.73
CA PHE A 50 -3.61 -14.10 -6.51
C PHE A 50 -3.22 -12.77 -7.17
N LEU A 51 -2.49 -11.89 -6.46
CA LEU A 51 -2.04 -10.59 -7.01
C LEU A 51 -1.00 -10.78 -8.12
N ILE A 52 -0.11 -11.76 -8.01
CA ILE A 52 0.81 -12.14 -9.09
C ILE A 52 0.02 -12.54 -10.34
N GLU A 53 -0.94 -13.46 -10.20
CA GLU A 53 -1.79 -13.91 -11.31
C GLU A 53 -2.68 -12.81 -11.88
N LEU A 54 -3.11 -11.85 -11.05
CA LEU A 54 -3.90 -10.69 -11.47
C LEU A 54 -3.07 -9.77 -12.36
N SER A 55 -1.78 -9.58 -12.05
CA SER A 55 -0.87 -8.74 -12.81
C SER A 55 -0.56 -9.28 -14.21
N GLU A 56 -0.78 -10.57 -14.45
CA GLU A 56 -0.67 -11.17 -15.80
C GLU A 56 -1.85 -10.76 -16.71
N LYS A 57 -2.97 -10.33 -16.11
CA LYS A 57 -4.23 -10.04 -16.84
C LYS A 57 -4.53 -8.56 -16.95
N PHE A 58 -4.13 -7.79 -15.95
CA PHE A 58 -4.44 -6.36 -15.84
C PHE A 58 -3.19 -5.54 -15.59
N SER A 59 -3.24 -4.27 -15.97
CA SER A 59 -2.21 -3.30 -15.58
C SER A 59 -2.31 -3.05 -14.08
N CYS A 60 -1.34 -3.55 -13.31
CA CYS A 60 -1.29 -3.44 -11.87
C CYS A 60 -0.02 -2.72 -11.41
N ILE A 61 -0.14 -1.91 -10.35
CA ILE A 61 0.95 -1.30 -9.61
C ILE A 61 0.77 -1.68 -8.15
N PHE A 62 1.79 -2.31 -7.56
CA PHE A 62 1.77 -2.75 -6.17
C PHE A 62 2.77 -1.94 -5.36
N ILE A 63 2.29 -1.08 -4.48
CA ILE A 63 3.11 -0.26 -3.60
C ILE A 63 3.37 -1.04 -2.30
N LYS A 64 4.57 -0.91 -1.75
CA LYS A 64 4.97 -1.64 -0.57
C LYS A 64 4.45 -0.98 0.71
N GLY A 65 3.75 -1.73 1.56
CA GLY A 65 3.37 -1.35 2.91
C GLY A 65 4.34 -1.87 3.97
N ASN A 66 4.14 -1.49 5.23
CA ASN A 66 5.03 -1.90 6.32
C ASN A 66 4.90 -3.39 6.67
N HIS A 67 3.71 -3.96 6.57
CA HIS A 67 3.50 -5.40 6.74
C HIS A 67 4.18 -6.21 5.63
N ASP A 68 4.19 -5.68 4.42
CA ASP A 68 4.87 -6.29 3.28
C ASP A 68 6.40 -6.29 3.45
N VAL A 69 6.98 -5.22 4.01
CA VAL A 69 8.42 -5.16 4.35
C VAL A 69 8.79 -6.26 5.35
N TRP A 70 8.01 -6.44 6.41
CA TRP A 70 8.28 -7.47 7.41
C TRP A 70 8.16 -8.89 6.83
N CYS A 71 7.16 -9.14 5.98
CA CYS A 71 6.99 -10.42 5.31
C CYS A 71 8.14 -10.69 4.32
N GLU A 72 8.57 -9.68 3.57
CA GLU A 72 9.73 -9.76 2.67
C GLU A 72 11.00 -10.15 3.43
N ASP A 73 11.30 -9.47 4.54
CA ASP A 73 12.47 -9.76 5.38
C ASP A 73 12.42 -11.21 5.91
N TRP A 74 11.25 -11.64 6.40
CA TRP A 74 11.08 -13.03 6.84
C TRP A 74 11.26 -14.05 5.70
N LEU A 75 10.71 -13.80 4.51
CA LEU A 75 10.88 -14.69 3.36
C LEU A 75 12.34 -14.78 2.89
N ARG A 76 13.11 -13.69 3.07
CA ARG A 76 14.52 -13.62 2.68
C ARG A 76 15.42 -14.37 3.66
N ASP A 77 15.28 -14.10 4.95
CA ASP A 77 16.25 -14.47 5.97
C ASP A 77 15.72 -15.53 6.96
N ASN A 78 14.43 -15.85 6.92
CA ASN A 78 13.70 -16.66 7.91
C ASN A 78 13.80 -16.13 9.35
N GLU A 79 14.18 -14.86 9.52
CA GLU A 79 14.22 -14.21 10.83
C GLU A 79 12.84 -13.65 11.18
N VAL A 80 12.32 -14.03 12.36
CA VAL A 80 11.02 -13.60 12.82
C VAL A 80 11.16 -12.34 13.67
N ASN A 81 10.69 -11.21 13.16
CA ASN A 81 10.58 -9.99 13.96
C ASN A 81 9.46 -10.17 15.01
N PRO A 82 9.76 -10.05 16.33
CA PRO A 82 8.76 -10.27 17.38
C PRO A 82 7.59 -9.28 17.33
N ILE A 83 7.83 -8.05 16.89
CA ILE A 83 6.77 -7.03 16.72
C ILE A 83 5.84 -7.46 15.59
N TRP A 84 6.39 -7.83 14.44
CA TRP A 84 5.61 -8.34 13.32
C TRP A 84 4.79 -9.57 13.70
N TYR A 85 5.41 -10.53 14.39
CA TYR A 85 4.72 -11.75 14.84
C TYR A 85 3.45 -11.44 15.64
N MET A 86 3.51 -10.43 16.51
CA MET A 86 2.37 -10.00 17.34
C MET A 86 1.33 -9.17 16.57
N HIS A 87 1.68 -8.64 15.41
CA HIS A 87 0.81 -7.80 14.58
C HIS A 87 0.30 -8.51 13.32
N GLY A 88 0.11 -9.83 13.38
CA GLY A 88 -0.48 -10.63 12.30
C GLY A 88 0.53 -11.43 11.47
N GLY A 89 1.83 -11.31 11.75
CA GLY A 89 2.86 -12.08 11.08
C GLY A 89 2.75 -13.59 11.34
N LYS A 90 2.20 -13.98 12.51
CA LYS A 90 1.92 -15.39 12.82
C LYS A 90 0.97 -16.01 11.79
N GLU A 91 -0.16 -15.34 11.52
CA GLU A 91 -1.17 -15.80 10.57
C GLU A 91 -0.58 -15.84 9.14
N THR A 92 0.29 -14.89 8.82
CA THR A 92 1.02 -14.89 7.55
C THR A 92 1.94 -16.10 7.45
N MET A 93 2.77 -16.39 8.45
CA MET A 93 3.66 -17.55 8.46
C MET A 93 2.88 -18.86 8.31
N GLU A 94 1.77 -19.02 9.05
CA GLU A 94 0.89 -20.17 8.97
C GLU A 94 0.26 -20.31 7.56
N SER A 95 -0.08 -19.20 6.89
CA SER A 95 -0.61 -19.21 5.52
C SER A 95 0.36 -19.76 4.48
N TYR A 96 1.66 -19.71 4.79
CA TYR A 96 2.72 -20.29 3.94
C TYR A 96 2.98 -21.78 4.20
N ASP A 97 2.26 -22.41 5.11
CA ASP A 97 2.36 -23.85 5.31
C ASP A 97 1.98 -24.61 4.04
N GLY A 98 2.86 -25.53 3.61
CA GLY A 98 2.69 -26.29 2.36
C GLY A 98 3.12 -25.56 1.08
N PHE A 99 3.54 -24.29 1.14
CA PHE A 99 4.15 -23.64 -0.02
C PHE A 99 5.58 -24.15 -0.26
N SER A 100 5.87 -24.52 -1.52
CA SER A 100 7.22 -24.93 -1.90
C SER A 100 8.23 -23.77 -1.81
N ALA A 101 9.52 -24.11 -1.70
CA ALA A 101 10.59 -23.10 -1.70
C ALA A 101 10.56 -22.23 -2.96
N ASP A 102 10.25 -22.80 -4.12
CA ASP A 102 10.16 -22.05 -5.37
C ASP A 102 9.03 -21.04 -5.35
N ARG A 103 7.85 -21.39 -4.81
CA ARG A 103 6.74 -20.44 -4.65
C ARG A 103 7.09 -19.31 -3.66
N LYS A 104 7.71 -19.65 -2.52
CA LYS A 104 8.18 -18.64 -1.56
C LYS A 104 9.18 -17.68 -2.20
N LYS A 105 10.08 -18.20 -3.05
CA LYS A 105 11.01 -17.38 -3.82
C LYS A 105 10.29 -16.44 -4.80
N THR A 106 9.31 -16.93 -5.55
CA THR A 106 8.49 -16.10 -6.45
C THR A 106 7.78 -14.98 -5.68
N HIS A 107 7.23 -15.28 -4.49
CA HIS A 107 6.62 -14.27 -3.65
C HIS A 107 7.63 -13.24 -3.13
N LEU A 108 8.84 -13.67 -2.73
CA LEU A 108 9.91 -12.75 -2.34
C LEU A 108 10.28 -11.81 -3.50
N GLU A 109 10.49 -12.33 -4.70
CA GLU A 109 10.78 -11.54 -5.90
C GLU A 109 9.63 -10.54 -6.19
N PHE A 110 8.39 -10.92 -5.96
CA PHE A 110 7.24 -10.01 -6.08
C PHE A 110 7.31 -8.85 -5.07
N PHE A 111 7.58 -9.12 -3.78
CA PHE A 111 7.78 -8.07 -2.79
C PHE A 111 8.97 -7.16 -3.13
N GLU A 112 10.09 -7.72 -3.54
CA GLU A 112 11.29 -6.96 -3.91
C GLU A 112 11.05 -6.02 -5.11
N SER A 113 10.12 -6.36 -6.00
CA SER A 113 9.76 -5.54 -7.16
C SER A 113 8.88 -4.34 -6.84
N MET A 114 8.28 -4.28 -5.65
CA MET A 114 7.33 -3.22 -5.28
C MET A 114 7.99 -1.87 -5.09
N PRO A 115 7.54 -0.81 -5.79
CA PRO A 115 7.95 0.56 -5.51
C PRO A 115 7.39 1.05 -4.17
N LEU A 116 8.04 2.06 -3.59
CA LEU A 116 7.59 2.72 -2.36
C LEU A 116 6.53 3.79 -2.61
N TYR A 117 6.44 4.32 -3.80
CA TYR A 117 5.42 5.25 -4.26
C TYR A 117 5.28 5.20 -5.78
N TYR A 118 4.19 5.75 -6.28
CA TYR A 118 3.94 5.93 -7.70
C TYR A 118 3.31 7.31 -7.95
N ILE A 119 3.73 7.99 -9.01
CA ILE A 119 3.12 9.24 -9.47
C ILE A 119 2.62 9.02 -10.90
N ASP A 120 1.35 9.27 -11.12
CA ASP A 120 0.77 9.13 -12.45
C ASP A 120 0.92 10.39 -13.35
N ASN A 121 0.48 10.28 -14.59
CA ASN A 121 0.56 11.37 -15.57
C ASN A 121 -0.35 12.58 -15.26
N LYS A 122 -1.22 12.49 -14.25
CA LYS A 122 -2.03 13.59 -13.73
C LYS A 122 -1.45 14.19 -12.46
N ASN A 123 -0.20 13.87 -12.14
CA ASN A 123 0.47 14.29 -10.90
C ASN A 123 -0.31 13.89 -9.63
N ARG A 124 -0.87 12.66 -9.63
CA ARG A 124 -1.46 12.05 -8.46
C ARG A 124 -0.45 11.12 -7.82
N LEU A 125 -0.28 11.25 -6.53
CA LEU A 125 0.66 10.46 -5.74
C LEU A 125 -0.07 9.29 -5.08
N PHE A 126 0.52 8.11 -5.17
CA PHE A 126 0.09 6.89 -4.49
C PHE A 126 1.25 6.36 -3.65
N LEU A 127 1.04 6.15 -2.37
CA LEU A 127 2.02 5.58 -1.45
C LEU A 127 1.28 4.90 -0.30
N HIS A 128 1.99 4.13 0.54
CA HIS A 128 1.31 3.42 1.62
C HIS A 128 0.96 4.35 2.79
N ALA A 129 1.93 5.10 3.33
CA ALA A 129 1.73 5.90 4.53
C ALA A 129 1.95 7.40 4.30
N GLY A 130 3.19 7.84 4.14
CA GLY A 130 3.45 9.27 3.97
C GLY A 130 4.89 9.57 3.59
N PHE A 131 5.27 10.82 3.75
CA PHE A 131 6.62 11.33 3.54
C PHE A 131 6.80 12.63 4.33
N THR A 132 8.03 12.97 4.70
CA THR A 132 8.33 14.15 5.54
C THR A 132 8.97 15.29 4.77
N SER A 133 9.55 15.01 3.61
CA SER A 133 10.24 16.01 2.80
C SER A 133 9.30 17.13 2.32
N MET A 134 9.67 18.37 2.60
CA MET A 134 8.96 19.56 2.11
C MET A 134 9.09 19.77 0.59
N HIS A 135 9.94 18.98 -0.07
CA HIS A 135 10.26 19.07 -1.50
C HIS A 135 9.71 17.87 -2.31
N GLY A 136 8.74 17.14 -1.75
CA GLY A 136 8.09 16.00 -2.39
C GLY A 136 8.79 14.66 -2.14
N VAL A 137 8.15 13.57 -2.59
CA VAL A 137 8.60 12.18 -2.33
C VAL A 137 9.95 11.88 -2.95
N GLU A 138 10.30 12.48 -4.08
CA GLU A 138 11.59 12.27 -4.75
C GLU A 138 12.78 12.76 -3.92
N LYS A 139 12.53 13.65 -2.96
CA LYS A 139 13.53 14.22 -2.05
C LYS A 139 13.43 13.64 -0.63
N GLU A 140 12.61 12.61 -0.43
CA GLU A 140 12.55 11.92 0.85
C GLU A 140 13.82 11.10 1.09
N VAL A 141 14.48 11.39 2.21
CA VAL A 141 15.74 10.74 2.61
C VAL A 141 15.44 9.45 3.38
N PHE A 142 14.41 9.50 4.22
CA PHE A 142 14.05 8.37 5.10
C PHE A 142 12.99 7.51 4.42
N LYS A 143 13.41 6.50 3.67
CA LYS A 143 12.51 5.61 2.92
C LYS A 143 11.47 4.93 3.79
N THR A 144 11.74 4.72 5.08
CA THR A 144 10.79 4.17 6.05
C THR A 144 9.56 5.05 6.24
N CYS A 145 9.63 6.35 5.95
CA CYS A 145 8.46 7.22 5.99
C CYS A 145 7.38 6.79 5.00
N PHE A 146 7.76 6.25 3.84
CA PHE A 146 6.78 5.84 2.83
C PHE A 146 5.79 4.78 3.31
N TYR A 147 6.17 4.00 4.33
CA TYR A 147 5.34 2.92 4.85
C TYR A 147 5.09 2.96 6.37
N PHE A 148 5.57 4.00 7.09
CA PHE A 148 5.31 4.18 8.53
C PHE A 148 4.83 5.58 8.93
N ASP A 149 5.01 6.63 8.10
CA ASP A 149 4.66 7.99 8.49
C ASP A 149 3.15 8.19 8.60
N ARG A 150 2.69 8.76 9.71
CA ARG A 150 1.30 9.16 9.92
C ARG A 150 1.11 10.68 9.90
N THR A 151 2.21 11.43 9.88
CA THR A 151 2.15 12.89 9.98
C THR A 151 1.56 13.55 8.74
N LEU A 152 1.64 12.91 7.57
CA LEU A 152 0.98 13.38 6.36
C LEU A 152 -0.55 13.34 6.52
N TRP A 153 -1.08 12.22 7.03
CA TRP A 153 -2.50 12.07 7.32
C TRP A 153 -2.98 13.02 8.40
N GLU A 154 -2.26 13.13 9.52
CA GLU A 154 -2.59 14.06 10.61
C GLU A 154 -2.61 15.52 10.14
N MET A 155 -1.65 15.88 9.27
CA MET A 155 -1.63 17.21 8.64
C MET A 155 -2.88 17.44 7.78
N ALA A 156 -3.26 16.47 6.95
CA ALA A 156 -4.45 16.59 6.10
C ALA A 156 -5.73 16.72 6.92
N LEU A 157 -5.87 15.94 8.00
CA LEU A 157 -7.02 15.99 8.91
C LEU A 157 -7.18 17.33 9.65
N THR A 158 -6.05 17.97 9.97
CA THR A 158 -6.04 19.22 10.74
C THR A 158 -5.99 20.48 9.89
N MET A 159 -5.90 20.30 8.57
CA MET A 159 -5.83 21.44 7.65
C MET A 159 -7.15 22.20 7.62
N ASP A 160 -7.06 23.52 7.71
CA ASP A 160 -8.20 24.40 7.50
C ASP A 160 -8.52 24.49 6.00
N ASN A 161 -9.68 23.96 5.59
CA ASN A 161 -10.12 23.91 4.19
C ASN A 161 -10.39 25.31 3.56
N ARG A 162 -10.32 26.40 4.35
CA ARG A 162 -10.37 27.78 3.85
C ARG A 162 -9.03 28.28 3.34
N ILE A 163 -7.94 27.54 3.60
CA ILE A 163 -6.61 27.90 3.11
C ILE A 163 -6.48 27.46 1.66
N GLU A 164 -6.46 28.41 0.76
CA GLU A 164 -6.29 28.17 -0.67
C GLU A 164 -4.90 27.56 -0.98
N LYS A 165 -4.82 26.70 -2.02
CA LYS A 165 -3.60 25.96 -2.37
C LYS A 165 -2.41 26.86 -2.75
N ASP A 166 -2.65 28.08 -3.23
CA ASP A 166 -1.64 29.09 -3.56
C ASP A 166 -1.20 29.92 -2.36
N SER A 167 -1.89 29.86 -1.23
CA SER A 167 -1.51 30.54 0.01
C SER A 167 -0.15 30.10 0.53
N GLU A 168 0.61 31.00 1.13
CA GLU A 168 1.86 30.67 1.85
C GLU A 168 1.61 29.77 3.07
N LEU A 169 0.40 29.79 3.62
CA LEU A 169 -0.01 28.98 4.76
C LEU A 169 -0.35 27.52 4.37
N TYR A 170 -0.53 27.25 3.07
CA TYR A 170 -0.86 25.90 2.63
C TYR A 170 0.36 24.97 2.79
N PRO A 171 0.18 23.76 3.37
CA PRO A 171 1.29 22.86 3.63
C PRO A 171 2.06 22.46 2.36
N ASN A 172 3.36 22.72 2.34
CA ASN A 172 4.20 22.47 1.15
C ASN A 172 4.13 21.03 0.68
N ARG A 173 4.10 20.05 1.60
CA ARG A 173 3.99 18.63 1.25
C ARG A 173 2.76 18.35 0.38
N LEU A 174 1.63 18.98 0.66
CA LEU A 174 0.38 18.79 -0.06
C LEU A 174 0.32 19.56 -1.39
N LYS A 175 1.16 20.61 -1.57
CA LYS A 175 1.20 21.40 -2.81
C LYS A 175 1.72 20.67 -4.01
N HIS A 176 2.60 19.68 -3.81
CA HIS A 176 3.34 19.02 -4.88
C HIS A 176 2.46 18.15 -5.79
N TYR A 177 1.31 17.69 -5.31
CA TYR A 177 0.46 16.73 -6.00
C TYR A 177 -0.97 17.27 -6.15
N ASN A 178 -1.66 16.78 -7.17
CA ASN A 178 -3.07 17.12 -7.37
C ASN A 178 -3.97 16.33 -6.42
N GLU A 179 -3.62 15.10 -6.17
CA GLU A 179 -4.31 14.18 -5.26
C GLU A 179 -3.25 13.28 -4.59
N ILE A 180 -3.50 12.84 -3.37
CA ILE A 180 -2.63 11.89 -2.65
C ILE A 180 -3.50 10.75 -2.12
N TYR A 181 -3.15 9.52 -2.48
CA TYR A 181 -3.82 8.29 -2.07
C TYR A 181 -2.92 7.52 -1.11
N ILE A 182 -3.43 7.23 0.08
CA ILE A 182 -2.71 6.49 1.13
C ILE A 182 -3.58 5.37 1.71
N GLY A 183 -2.92 4.39 2.37
CA GLY A 183 -3.49 3.37 3.23
C GLY A 183 -3.06 3.55 4.68
N HIS A 184 -2.58 2.48 5.33
CA HIS A 184 -1.86 2.46 6.62
C HIS A 184 -2.65 2.93 7.84
N THR A 185 -3.44 3.98 7.72
CA THR A 185 -4.11 4.59 8.87
C THR A 185 -5.59 4.24 8.87
N LEU A 186 -6.02 3.54 9.93
CA LEU A 186 -7.42 3.21 10.12
C LEU A 186 -8.26 4.48 10.29
N THR A 187 -9.26 4.66 9.44
CA THR A 187 -10.22 5.74 9.53
C THR A 187 -11.47 5.25 10.24
N ILE A 188 -11.79 5.83 11.39
CA ILE A 188 -12.96 5.44 12.19
C ILE A 188 -14.25 6.08 11.65
N ASN A 189 -14.14 7.24 10.97
CA ASN A 189 -15.26 7.96 10.38
C ASN A 189 -15.14 7.93 8.86
N PHE A 190 -16.10 7.27 8.21
CA PHE A 190 -16.15 7.13 6.75
C PHE A 190 -16.57 8.41 5.99
N ASN A 191 -16.80 9.52 6.68
CA ASN A 191 -17.21 10.79 6.10
C ASN A 191 -16.12 11.84 6.31
N VAL A 192 -14.98 11.68 5.65
CA VAL A 192 -14.04 12.79 5.46
C VAL A 192 -14.20 13.23 4.01
N ASP A 193 -15.19 14.07 3.76
CA ASP A 193 -15.24 14.90 2.56
C ASP A 193 -14.13 15.96 2.72
N MET A 194 -13.06 15.80 1.98
CA MET A 194 -11.99 16.81 1.84
C MET A 194 -12.14 17.57 0.55
#